data_1213be43bc16c3d19115c7d0b50af798
#
_entry.id   1213be43bc16c3d19115c7d0b50af798
#
_cell.length_a   1.000
_cell.length_b   1.000
_cell.length_c   1.000
_cell.angle_alpha   90.00
_cell.angle_beta   90.00
_cell.angle_gamma   90.00
#
_symmetry.space_group_name_H-M   'P 1'
#
loop_
_entity.id
_entity.type
_entity.pdbx_description
1 polymer ?
#
loop_
_entity_poly.entity_id
_entity_poly.type
_entity_poly.pdbx_seq_one_letter_code
_entity_poly.pdbx_strand_id
1 'polypeptide(L)'
;MQIAGVCAYARKCYEDRFMLDKLAKQTAIYGISTILGRFLSYLLTPFYTRIFGVETYGIITDVYALIPFALVLLTLGMESGYFRFTAKAEAAGGDIRAAKRGIFTTMWGITTLAAALFFALIAIFVTPCSELMGEAYTAHPEYIITVAAIVFFDVAGAIPFAKLREEGRAGRYVIFKFSNIVMQVAFAVAFWAMGLFDTEFGVGWAFVANLLASAITTISVTVSSKALPKIHWVMLGAMFAYSLPLLLSSIAGTAGEFIDRQLIKYLVPDGAMAQLGIYGAITKIAVVMTLFTQMYRLAAEPFFLSNFRKEEFVETNAAAMKYYIIASMVIFLIIALFKDMFALIVGSDFREGIFILPIVLGANVQSGVWLNLSFWYKREEKTRYALWITLSGLATSVVAGAVLIPRSGYYGAAWSRFIAEVVMVAVSLTLNRIHFPTPYDFKRIAEYVVVAVAIFFISEALPTDGLVVRYAVNTLLFVIYLTYVVKREKIDVVALVKAMLRR
;
A
#
# COMPACT_ATOMS: atom_id res chain seq x y z
N MET A 1 -12.71 52.73 -9.66
CA MET A 1 -11.56 51.81 -9.56
C MET A 1 -11.72 50.72 -8.50
N GLN A 2 -12.36 50.97 -7.38
CA GLN A 2 -12.54 49.95 -6.29
C GLN A 2 -13.48 48.78 -6.65
N ILE A 3 -14.55 49.00 -7.44
CA ILE A 3 -15.53 47.93 -7.79
C ILE A 3 -14.91 46.88 -8.73
N ALA A 4 -14.02 47.27 -9.63
CA ALA A 4 -13.32 46.33 -10.53
C ALA A 4 -12.36 45.40 -9.78
N GLY A 5 -11.73 45.87 -8.69
CA GLY A 5 -10.85 45.06 -7.83
C GLY A 5 -11.61 44.03 -7.01
N VAL A 6 -12.80 44.36 -6.50
CA VAL A 6 -13.66 43.44 -5.74
C VAL A 6 -14.21 42.35 -6.66
N CYS A 7 -14.63 42.68 -7.89
CA CYS A 7 -15.07 41.67 -8.85
C CYS A 7 -13.95 40.73 -9.31
N ALA A 8 -12.72 41.27 -9.52
CA ALA A 8 -11.57 40.43 -9.87
C ALA A 8 -11.17 39.47 -8.71
N TYR A 9 -11.23 39.95 -7.47
CA TYR A 9 -10.96 39.15 -6.29
C TYR A 9 -12.03 38.07 -6.08
N ALA A 10 -13.30 38.42 -6.20
CA ALA A 10 -14.42 37.47 -6.11
C ALA A 10 -14.35 36.40 -7.22
N ARG A 11 -14.00 36.80 -8.45
CA ARG A 11 -13.81 35.88 -9.58
C ARG A 11 -12.65 34.91 -9.33
N LYS A 12 -11.52 35.41 -8.83
CA LYS A 12 -10.36 34.59 -8.47
C LYS A 12 -10.69 33.62 -7.34
N CYS A 13 -11.39 34.04 -6.29
CA CYS A 13 -11.85 33.15 -5.22
C CYS A 13 -12.82 32.09 -5.72
N TYR A 14 -13.69 32.41 -6.69
CA TYR A 14 -14.61 31.45 -7.28
C TYR A 14 -13.87 30.44 -8.18
N GLU A 15 -12.92 30.89 -9.00
CA GLU A 15 -12.08 30.03 -9.84
C GLU A 15 -11.18 29.11 -8.99
N ASP A 16 -10.59 29.63 -7.90
CA ASP A 16 -9.80 28.84 -6.94
C ASP A 16 -10.65 27.78 -6.23
N ARG A 17 -11.87 28.11 -5.83
CA ARG A 17 -12.81 27.17 -5.18
C ARG A 17 -13.26 26.09 -6.15
N PHE A 18 -13.59 26.46 -7.40
CA PHE A 18 -13.96 25.51 -8.44
C PHE A 18 -12.81 24.57 -8.81
N MET A 19 -11.58 25.08 -8.85
CA MET A 19 -10.38 24.26 -9.10
C MET A 19 -10.11 23.30 -7.95
N LEU A 20 -10.26 23.74 -6.70
CA LEU A 20 -10.12 22.89 -5.51
C LEU A 20 -11.18 21.78 -5.45
N ASP A 21 -12.44 22.09 -5.77
CA ASP A 21 -13.51 21.10 -5.83
C ASP A 21 -13.27 20.06 -6.94
N LYS A 22 -12.78 20.49 -8.10
CA LYS A 22 -12.42 19.60 -9.21
C LYS A 22 -11.24 18.72 -8.83
N LEU A 23 -10.22 19.27 -8.18
CA LEU A 23 -9.05 18.54 -7.72
C LEU A 23 -9.43 17.52 -6.63
N ALA A 24 -10.24 17.93 -5.66
CA ALA A 24 -10.75 17.06 -4.61
C ALA A 24 -11.56 15.87 -5.18
N LYS A 25 -12.45 16.17 -6.15
CA LYS A 25 -13.24 15.15 -6.84
C LYS A 25 -12.38 14.17 -7.65
N GLN A 26 -11.38 14.67 -8.37
CA GLN A 26 -10.44 13.81 -9.10
C GLN A 26 -9.59 12.96 -8.15
N THR A 27 -9.05 13.54 -7.08
CA THR A 27 -8.27 12.84 -6.06
C THR A 27 -9.12 11.75 -5.38
N ALA A 28 -10.39 12.04 -5.08
CA ALA A 28 -11.31 11.04 -4.55
C ALA A 28 -11.55 9.88 -5.54
N ILE A 29 -11.77 10.17 -6.82
CA ILE A 29 -11.98 9.13 -7.85
C ILE A 29 -10.73 8.26 -8.00
N TYR A 30 -9.52 8.84 -8.09
CA TYR A 30 -8.27 8.07 -8.18
C TYR A 30 -8.01 7.27 -6.91
N GLY A 31 -8.27 7.86 -5.75
CA GLY A 31 -8.08 7.22 -4.46
C GLY A 31 -9.00 6.04 -4.24
N ILE A 32 -10.30 6.23 -4.44
CA ILE A 32 -11.31 5.17 -4.34
C ILE A 32 -11.01 4.04 -5.34
N SER A 33 -10.60 4.37 -6.57
CA SER A 33 -10.22 3.37 -7.56
C SER A 33 -9.02 2.53 -7.13
N THR A 34 -8.03 3.16 -6.53
CA THR A 34 -6.83 2.46 -6.04
C THR A 34 -7.18 1.54 -4.87
N ILE A 35 -8.04 2.00 -3.96
CA ILE A 35 -8.54 1.21 -2.83
C ILE A 35 -9.39 0.03 -3.33
N LEU A 36 -10.34 0.29 -4.22
CA LEU A 36 -11.19 -0.74 -4.81
C LEU A 36 -10.37 -1.76 -5.60
N GLY A 37 -9.36 -1.28 -6.34
CA GLY A 37 -8.42 -2.14 -7.04
C GLY A 37 -7.68 -3.09 -6.10
N ARG A 38 -7.14 -2.58 -5.00
CA ARG A 38 -6.50 -3.43 -3.97
C ARG A 38 -7.49 -4.42 -3.37
N PHE A 39 -8.68 -3.97 -2.99
CA PHE A 39 -9.71 -4.85 -2.42
C PHE A 39 -10.05 -6.01 -3.34
N LEU A 40 -10.24 -5.75 -4.63
CA LEU A 40 -10.53 -6.81 -5.62
C LEU A 40 -9.34 -7.78 -5.79
N SER A 41 -8.09 -7.30 -5.75
CA SER A 41 -6.91 -8.18 -5.79
C SER A 41 -6.87 -9.12 -4.59
N TYR A 42 -7.40 -8.71 -3.43
CA TYR A 42 -7.51 -9.57 -2.26
C TYR A 42 -8.58 -10.65 -2.39
N LEU A 43 -9.55 -10.54 -3.31
CA LEU A 43 -10.53 -11.60 -3.58
C LEU A 43 -9.89 -12.87 -4.15
N LEU A 44 -8.69 -12.77 -4.74
CA LEU A 44 -7.93 -13.94 -5.16
C LEU A 44 -7.35 -14.73 -3.98
N THR A 45 -7.16 -14.12 -2.82
CA THR A 45 -6.63 -14.84 -1.64
C THR A 45 -7.54 -15.97 -1.18
N PRO A 46 -8.86 -15.77 -0.90
CA PRO A 46 -9.75 -16.86 -0.55
C PRO A 46 -9.86 -17.92 -1.64
N PHE A 47 -9.69 -17.55 -2.90
CA PHE A 47 -9.69 -18.48 -4.02
C PHE A 47 -8.42 -19.34 -4.03
N TYR A 48 -7.25 -18.73 -4.07
CA TYR A 48 -5.98 -19.45 -4.15
C TYR A 48 -5.66 -20.27 -2.90
N THR A 49 -6.01 -19.79 -1.70
CA THR A 49 -5.78 -20.55 -0.45
C THR A 49 -6.69 -21.78 -0.28
N ARG A 50 -7.72 -21.93 -1.10
CA ARG A 50 -8.57 -23.14 -1.13
C ARG A 50 -8.16 -24.14 -2.20
N ILE A 51 -7.41 -23.69 -3.21
CA ILE A 51 -6.95 -24.50 -4.33
C ILE A 51 -5.53 -25.01 -4.07
N PHE A 52 -4.66 -24.12 -3.58
CA PHE A 52 -3.26 -24.41 -3.36
C PHE A 52 -2.97 -24.69 -1.87
N GLY A 53 -2.09 -25.66 -1.61
CA GLY A 53 -1.51 -25.88 -0.29
C GLY A 53 -0.61 -24.72 0.16
N VAL A 54 -0.22 -24.76 1.43
CA VAL A 54 0.55 -23.67 2.07
C VAL A 54 1.89 -23.38 1.39
N GLU A 55 2.61 -24.40 0.94
CA GLU A 55 3.90 -24.26 0.25
C GLU A 55 3.75 -23.58 -1.11
N THR A 56 2.79 -24.06 -1.92
CA THR A 56 2.51 -23.51 -3.25
C THR A 56 2.01 -22.05 -3.15
N TYR A 57 1.18 -21.75 -2.14
CA TYR A 57 0.79 -20.38 -1.88
C TYR A 57 1.94 -19.50 -1.38
N GLY A 58 2.96 -20.11 -0.75
CA GLY A 58 4.22 -19.46 -0.42
C GLY A 58 4.94 -18.91 -1.65
N ILE A 59 4.96 -19.68 -2.76
CA ILE A 59 5.52 -19.24 -4.03
C ILE A 59 4.75 -18.01 -4.56
N ILE A 60 3.40 -18.02 -4.47
CA ILE A 60 2.58 -16.83 -4.81
C ILE A 60 2.97 -15.63 -3.94
N THR A 61 3.13 -15.84 -2.64
CA THR A 61 3.47 -14.78 -1.69
C THR A 61 4.83 -14.17 -1.96
N ASP A 62 5.84 -15.01 -2.26
CA ASP A 62 7.20 -14.58 -2.61
C ASP A 62 7.21 -13.75 -3.89
N VAL A 63 6.64 -14.28 -4.95
CA VAL A 63 6.56 -13.63 -6.26
C VAL A 63 5.85 -12.27 -6.19
N TYR A 64 4.68 -12.24 -5.53
CA TYR A 64 3.93 -10.98 -5.39
C TYR A 64 4.57 -9.97 -4.42
N ALA A 65 5.59 -10.35 -3.67
CA ALA A 65 6.43 -9.41 -2.95
C ALA A 65 7.52 -8.80 -3.85
N LEU A 66 8.05 -9.57 -4.79
CA LEU A 66 9.07 -9.12 -5.75
C LEU A 66 8.54 -8.10 -6.76
N ILE A 67 7.32 -8.29 -7.28
CA ILE A 67 6.74 -7.44 -8.33
C ILE A 67 6.71 -5.95 -7.94
N PRO A 68 6.13 -5.53 -6.79
CA PRO A 68 6.12 -4.12 -6.40
C PRO A 68 7.52 -3.53 -6.18
N PHE A 69 8.44 -4.33 -5.65
CA PHE A 69 9.82 -3.90 -5.45
C PHE A 69 10.55 -3.65 -6.78
N ALA A 70 10.45 -4.61 -7.72
CA ALA A 70 11.00 -4.48 -9.07
C ALA A 70 10.34 -3.32 -9.85
N LEU A 71 9.02 -3.13 -9.69
CA LEU A 71 8.30 -2.01 -10.30
C LEU A 71 8.86 -0.66 -9.85
N VAL A 72 9.07 -0.47 -8.54
CA VAL A 72 9.66 0.77 -8.00
C VAL A 72 11.07 0.98 -8.55
N LEU A 73 11.89 -0.07 -8.56
CA LEU A 73 13.28 -0.01 -9.06
C LEU A 73 13.33 0.39 -10.54
N LEU A 74 12.53 -0.25 -11.39
CA LEU A 74 12.59 -0.10 -12.84
C LEU A 74 11.82 1.11 -13.38
N THR A 75 10.88 1.67 -12.63
CA THR A 75 10.25 2.96 -12.97
C THR A 75 11.18 4.15 -12.75
N LEU A 76 12.34 3.95 -12.08
CA LEU A 76 13.40 4.94 -11.89
C LEU A 76 12.92 6.28 -11.31
N GLY A 77 11.81 6.28 -10.56
CA GLY A 77 11.19 7.51 -10.04
C GLY A 77 10.59 8.42 -11.13
N MET A 78 10.55 7.96 -12.40
CA MET A 78 10.12 8.77 -13.54
C MET A 78 8.63 9.14 -13.50
N GLU A 79 7.81 8.39 -12.78
CA GLU A 79 6.39 8.72 -12.61
C GLU A 79 6.19 10.09 -11.91
N SER A 80 6.90 10.33 -10.82
CA SER A 80 6.88 11.62 -10.13
C SER A 80 7.57 12.71 -10.95
N GLY A 81 8.65 12.35 -11.66
CA GLY A 81 9.33 13.23 -12.61
C GLY A 81 8.40 13.69 -13.71
N TYR A 82 7.57 12.80 -14.25
CA TYR A 82 6.62 13.12 -15.32
C TYR A 82 5.70 14.28 -14.95
N PHE A 83 5.07 14.24 -13.79
CA PHE A 83 4.20 15.33 -13.32
C PHE A 83 4.95 16.65 -13.14
N ARG A 84 6.17 16.61 -12.61
CA ARG A 84 6.99 17.84 -12.45
C ARG A 84 7.38 18.45 -13.78
N PHE A 85 7.88 17.65 -14.71
CA PHE A 85 8.38 18.18 -15.98
C PHE A 85 7.24 18.65 -16.88
N THR A 86 6.07 18.00 -16.86
CA THR A 86 4.88 18.47 -17.57
C THR A 86 4.36 19.79 -17.01
N ALA A 87 4.30 19.95 -15.69
CA ALA A 87 3.93 21.20 -15.04
C ALA A 87 4.93 22.33 -15.37
N LYS A 88 6.25 22.03 -15.41
CA LYS A 88 7.28 22.98 -15.79
C LYS A 88 7.13 23.42 -17.26
N ALA A 89 6.79 22.49 -18.15
CA ALA A 89 6.55 22.81 -19.56
C ALA A 89 5.31 23.69 -19.74
N GLU A 90 4.25 23.49 -18.97
CA GLU A 90 3.08 24.37 -18.95
C GLU A 90 3.43 25.80 -18.50
N ALA A 91 4.22 25.91 -17.44
CA ALA A 91 4.64 27.20 -16.89
C ALA A 91 5.60 27.98 -17.83
N ALA A 92 6.40 27.26 -18.63
CA ALA A 92 7.35 27.87 -19.56
C ALA A 92 6.70 28.44 -20.83
N GLY A 93 5.47 28.00 -21.16
CA GLY A 93 4.79 28.46 -22.38
C GLY A 93 5.36 27.82 -23.65
N GLY A 94 5.08 28.44 -24.80
CA GLY A 94 5.50 27.93 -26.11
C GLY A 94 4.63 26.73 -26.59
N ASP A 95 5.21 25.81 -27.37
CA ASP A 95 4.48 24.62 -27.82
C ASP A 95 4.41 23.56 -26.70
N ILE A 96 3.47 23.77 -25.80
CA ILE A 96 3.21 22.90 -24.64
C ILE A 96 2.93 21.45 -25.08
N ARG A 97 2.23 21.26 -26.22
CA ARG A 97 1.89 19.91 -26.70
C ARG A 97 3.12 19.12 -27.16
N ALA A 98 4.00 19.77 -27.92
CA ALA A 98 5.26 19.15 -28.35
C ALA A 98 6.17 18.86 -27.15
N ALA A 99 6.30 19.80 -26.20
CA ALA A 99 7.08 19.63 -24.98
C ALA A 99 6.58 18.45 -24.13
N LYS A 100 5.28 18.40 -23.82
CA LYS A 100 4.67 17.29 -23.08
C LYS A 100 4.83 15.96 -23.80
N ARG A 101 4.69 15.94 -25.13
CA ARG A 101 4.91 14.72 -25.92
C ARG A 101 6.36 14.25 -25.84
N GLY A 102 7.33 15.16 -25.92
CA GLY A 102 8.75 14.84 -25.77
C GLY A 102 9.08 14.27 -24.38
N ILE A 103 8.54 14.88 -23.32
CA ILE A 103 8.67 14.42 -21.93
C ILE A 103 8.08 12.99 -21.81
N PHE A 104 6.85 12.81 -22.27
CA PHE A 104 6.16 11.52 -22.23
C PHE A 104 6.95 10.41 -22.94
N THR A 105 7.32 10.65 -24.22
CA THR A 105 7.99 9.63 -25.02
C THR A 105 9.37 9.28 -24.47
N THR A 106 10.09 10.26 -23.89
CA THR A 106 11.42 10.04 -23.29
C THR A 106 11.32 9.22 -22.01
N MET A 107 10.46 9.62 -21.07
CA MET A 107 10.32 8.90 -19.81
C MET A 107 9.74 7.50 -20.01
N TRP A 108 8.77 7.36 -20.91
CA TRP A 108 8.24 6.06 -21.29
C TRP A 108 9.28 5.19 -22.00
N GLY A 109 10.08 5.78 -22.90
CA GLY A 109 11.13 5.06 -23.61
C GLY A 109 12.20 4.50 -22.66
N ILE A 110 12.68 5.31 -21.70
CA ILE A 110 13.72 4.87 -20.75
C ILE A 110 13.21 3.81 -19.77
N THR A 111 11.99 3.97 -19.23
CA THR A 111 11.43 2.98 -18.33
C THR A 111 11.12 1.66 -19.03
N THR A 112 10.57 1.72 -20.24
CA THR A 112 10.34 0.52 -21.07
C THR A 112 11.65 -0.17 -21.46
N LEU A 113 12.69 0.59 -21.81
CA LEU A 113 14.03 0.05 -22.09
C LEU A 113 14.62 -0.62 -20.84
N ALA A 114 14.54 0.02 -19.68
CA ALA A 114 15.01 -0.57 -18.42
C ALA A 114 14.29 -1.89 -18.10
N ALA A 115 12.97 -1.93 -18.29
CA ALA A 115 12.18 -3.15 -18.12
C ALA A 115 12.51 -4.23 -19.14
N ALA A 116 12.75 -3.86 -20.41
CA ALA A 116 13.15 -4.80 -21.45
C ALA A 116 14.54 -5.40 -21.18
N LEU A 117 15.49 -4.58 -20.74
CA LEU A 117 16.82 -5.04 -20.33
C LEU A 117 16.73 -5.97 -19.11
N PHE A 118 15.92 -5.62 -18.12
CA PHE A 118 15.67 -6.48 -16.96
C PHE A 118 15.09 -7.84 -17.40
N PHE A 119 14.04 -7.83 -18.23
CA PHE A 119 13.45 -9.06 -18.76
C PHE A 119 14.48 -9.91 -19.54
N ALA A 120 15.25 -9.29 -20.43
CA ALA A 120 16.28 -9.97 -21.19
C ALA A 120 17.38 -10.57 -20.30
N LEU A 121 17.84 -9.84 -19.29
CA LEU A 121 18.81 -10.33 -18.32
C LEU A 121 18.27 -11.53 -17.53
N ILE A 122 17.04 -11.45 -17.04
CA ILE A 122 16.41 -12.58 -16.34
C ILE A 122 16.24 -13.79 -17.28
N ALA A 123 15.84 -13.59 -18.54
CA ALA A 123 15.68 -14.67 -19.49
C ALA A 123 17.03 -15.35 -19.86
N ILE A 124 18.11 -14.57 -19.96
CA ILE A 124 19.47 -15.09 -20.24
C ILE A 124 20.03 -15.83 -19.01
N PHE A 125 19.82 -15.28 -17.81
CA PHE A 125 20.36 -15.80 -16.55
C PHE A 125 19.30 -16.51 -15.72
N VAL A 126 18.31 -17.16 -16.35
CA VAL A 126 17.20 -17.80 -15.63
C VAL A 126 17.68 -18.89 -14.67
N THR A 127 18.66 -19.72 -15.08
CA THR A 127 19.22 -20.80 -14.26
C THR A 127 19.87 -20.28 -12.98
N PRO A 128 20.87 -19.38 -13.00
CA PRO A 128 21.42 -18.84 -11.77
C PRO A 128 20.41 -18.04 -10.95
N CYS A 129 19.42 -17.41 -11.58
CA CYS A 129 18.33 -16.75 -10.85
C CYS A 129 17.45 -17.77 -10.11
N SER A 130 17.14 -18.92 -10.75
CA SER A 130 16.33 -19.97 -10.11
C SER A 130 17.07 -20.64 -8.95
N GLU A 131 18.36 -20.89 -9.10
CA GLU A 131 19.22 -21.42 -8.03
C GLU A 131 19.27 -20.48 -6.83
N LEU A 132 19.41 -19.17 -7.08
CA LEU A 132 19.38 -18.15 -6.02
C LEU A 132 18.03 -18.08 -5.32
N MET A 133 16.93 -18.29 -6.05
CA MET A 133 15.59 -18.24 -5.48
C MET A 133 15.16 -19.53 -4.77
N GLY A 134 15.88 -20.64 -4.96
CA GLY A 134 15.70 -21.90 -4.24
C GLY A 134 14.96 -22.99 -5.04
N GLU A 135 14.79 -24.17 -4.42
CA GLU A 135 14.36 -25.41 -5.08
C GLU A 135 13.04 -25.30 -5.87
N ALA A 136 12.05 -24.60 -5.33
CA ALA A 136 10.75 -24.40 -6.01
C ALA A 136 10.90 -23.70 -7.37
N TYR A 137 11.96 -22.91 -7.55
CA TYR A 137 12.23 -22.16 -8.78
C TYR A 137 13.25 -22.87 -9.68
N THR A 138 14.10 -23.74 -9.14
CA THR A 138 14.96 -24.62 -9.96
C THR A 138 14.14 -25.69 -10.65
N ALA A 139 13.09 -26.20 -10.00
CA ALA A 139 12.14 -27.12 -10.62
C ALA A 139 11.29 -26.44 -11.71
N HIS A 140 10.98 -25.16 -11.54
CA HIS A 140 10.11 -24.37 -12.44
C HIS A 140 10.71 -23.00 -12.77
N PRO A 141 11.81 -22.94 -13.55
CA PRO A 141 12.46 -21.66 -13.91
C PRO A 141 11.55 -20.74 -14.74
N GLU A 142 10.55 -21.29 -15.42
CA GLU A 142 9.53 -20.56 -16.16
C GLU A 142 8.69 -19.63 -15.28
N TYR A 143 8.58 -19.86 -13.98
CA TYR A 143 7.91 -18.93 -13.06
C TYR A 143 8.64 -17.58 -13.04
N ILE A 144 9.97 -17.60 -13.00
CA ILE A 144 10.80 -16.39 -12.97
C ILE A 144 10.66 -15.61 -14.27
N ILE A 145 10.65 -16.30 -15.41
CA ILE A 145 10.45 -15.66 -16.73
C ILE A 145 9.07 -15.01 -16.79
N THR A 146 8.03 -15.72 -16.33
CA THR A 146 6.65 -15.20 -16.32
C THR A 146 6.53 -13.95 -15.43
N VAL A 147 7.17 -13.98 -14.26
CA VAL A 147 7.21 -12.83 -13.34
C VAL A 147 7.96 -11.65 -13.93
N ALA A 148 9.11 -11.89 -14.56
CA ALA A 148 9.86 -10.85 -15.25
C ALA A 148 9.05 -10.22 -16.40
N ALA A 149 8.23 -11.02 -17.10
CA ALA A 149 7.31 -10.53 -18.13
C ALA A 149 6.18 -9.68 -17.52
N ILE A 150 5.62 -10.07 -16.36
CA ILE A 150 4.63 -9.25 -15.64
C ILE A 150 5.24 -7.89 -15.29
N VAL A 151 6.43 -7.90 -14.68
CA VAL A 151 7.17 -6.67 -14.32
C VAL A 151 7.42 -5.80 -15.56
N PHE A 152 7.82 -6.40 -16.69
CA PHE A 152 7.99 -5.67 -17.94
C PHE A 152 6.72 -4.92 -18.36
N PHE A 153 5.58 -5.58 -18.41
CA PHE A 153 4.32 -4.94 -18.80
C PHE A 153 3.87 -3.89 -17.78
N ASP A 154 3.99 -4.16 -16.50
CA ASP A 154 3.59 -3.22 -15.45
C ASP A 154 4.43 -1.94 -15.47
N VAL A 155 5.76 -2.05 -15.65
CA VAL A 155 6.68 -0.90 -15.80
C VAL A 155 6.40 -0.13 -17.09
N ALA A 156 6.21 -0.84 -18.22
CA ALA A 156 5.88 -0.21 -19.50
C ALA A 156 4.54 0.54 -19.47
N GLY A 157 3.60 0.09 -18.63
CA GLY A 157 2.32 0.74 -18.38
C GLY A 157 2.38 1.95 -17.44
N ALA A 158 3.41 2.09 -16.60
CA ALA A 158 3.47 3.10 -15.53
C ALA A 158 3.33 4.54 -16.06
N ILE A 159 4.13 4.93 -17.05
CA ILE A 159 4.09 6.29 -17.64
C ILE A 159 2.80 6.56 -18.45
N PRO A 160 2.28 5.63 -19.28
CA PRO A 160 0.94 5.77 -19.87
C PRO A 160 -0.17 5.99 -18.83
N PHE A 161 -0.15 5.30 -17.70
CA PHE A 161 -1.08 5.55 -16.61
C PHE A 161 -0.87 6.92 -15.94
N ALA A 162 0.38 7.36 -15.75
CA ALA A 162 0.71 8.69 -15.25
C ALA A 162 0.16 9.79 -16.19
N LYS A 163 0.25 9.58 -17.51
CA LYS A 163 -0.32 10.49 -18.53
C LYS A 163 -1.83 10.63 -18.39
N LEU A 164 -2.58 9.52 -18.19
CA LEU A 164 -4.03 9.60 -17.98
C LEU A 164 -4.39 10.43 -16.75
N ARG A 165 -3.57 10.38 -15.69
CA ARG A 165 -3.76 11.20 -14.48
C ARG A 165 -3.42 12.67 -14.74
N GLU A 166 -2.33 12.94 -15.42
CA GLU A 166 -1.91 14.30 -15.79
C GLU A 166 -2.94 14.99 -16.69
N GLU A 167 -3.52 14.27 -17.66
CA GLU A 167 -4.58 14.77 -18.53
C GLU A 167 -5.95 14.86 -17.82
N GLY A 168 -6.07 14.50 -16.54
CA GLY A 168 -7.34 14.52 -15.79
C GLY A 168 -8.37 13.47 -16.25
N ARG A 169 -7.94 12.44 -16.98
CA ARG A 169 -8.82 11.37 -17.52
C ARG A 169 -9.09 10.28 -16.51
N ALA A 170 -9.61 10.67 -15.33
CA ALA A 170 -9.84 9.77 -14.20
C ALA A 170 -10.71 8.54 -14.57
N GLY A 171 -11.78 8.75 -15.35
CA GLY A 171 -12.66 7.65 -15.75
C GLY A 171 -11.93 6.56 -16.56
N ARG A 172 -11.07 6.93 -17.52
CA ARG A 172 -10.26 5.97 -18.29
C ARG A 172 -9.24 5.24 -17.42
N TYR A 173 -8.58 5.97 -16.52
CA TYR A 173 -7.66 5.35 -15.56
C TYR A 173 -8.35 4.26 -14.75
N VAL A 174 -9.54 4.56 -14.20
CA VAL A 174 -10.35 3.61 -13.43
C VAL A 174 -10.73 2.41 -14.26
N ILE A 175 -11.26 2.62 -15.48
CA ILE A 175 -11.67 1.54 -16.37
C ILE A 175 -10.50 0.59 -16.64
N PHE A 176 -9.33 1.08 -17.03
CA PHE A 176 -8.19 0.22 -17.30
C PHE A 176 -7.71 -0.54 -16.04
N LYS A 177 -7.61 0.14 -14.88
CA LYS A 177 -7.20 -0.52 -13.63
C LYS A 177 -8.22 -1.57 -13.16
N PHE A 178 -9.51 -1.25 -13.25
CA PHE A 178 -10.57 -2.19 -12.89
C PHE A 178 -10.63 -3.39 -13.85
N SER A 179 -10.55 -3.13 -15.17
CA SER A 179 -10.52 -4.20 -16.17
C SER A 179 -9.33 -5.14 -15.99
N ASN A 180 -8.14 -4.61 -15.62
CA ASN A 180 -6.97 -5.44 -15.30
C ASN A 180 -7.30 -6.48 -14.22
N ILE A 181 -7.90 -6.04 -13.12
CA ILE A 181 -8.21 -6.91 -11.99
C ILE A 181 -9.31 -7.91 -12.35
N VAL A 182 -10.37 -7.44 -13.03
CA VAL A 182 -11.46 -8.32 -13.49
C VAL A 182 -10.91 -9.39 -14.44
N MET A 183 -10.04 -9.03 -15.38
CA MET A 183 -9.38 -9.97 -16.27
C MET A 183 -8.51 -10.97 -15.51
N GLN A 184 -7.71 -10.51 -14.53
CA GLN A 184 -6.89 -11.41 -13.73
C GLN A 184 -7.75 -12.45 -12.99
N VAL A 185 -8.86 -12.01 -12.36
CA VAL A 185 -9.80 -12.93 -11.69
C VAL A 185 -10.46 -13.86 -12.70
N ALA A 186 -10.93 -13.34 -13.84
CA ALA A 186 -11.59 -14.13 -14.87
C ALA A 186 -10.67 -15.21 -15.46
N PHE A 187 -9.40 -14.85 -15.78
CA PHE A 187 -8.42 -15.84 -16.25
C PHE A 187 -8.11 -16.88 -15.18
N ALA A 188 -7.93 -16.47 -13.90
CA ALA A 188 -7.66 -17.41 -12.83
C ALA A 188 -8.82 -18.42 -12.66
N VAL A 189 -10.07 -17.96 -12.68
CA VAL A 189 -11.25 -18.82 -12.60
C VAL A 189 -11.36 -19.71 -13.84
N ALA A 190 -11.11 -19.18 -15.04
CA ALA A 190 -11.15 -19.95 -16.27
C ALA A 190 -10.08 -21.06 -16.27
N PHE A 191 -8.86 -20.79 -15.87
CA PHE A 191 -7.78 -21.77 -15.78
C PHE A 191 -8.07 -22.85 -14.73
N TRP A 192 -8.68 -22.48 -13.61
CA TRP A 192 -9.17 -23.46 -12.64
C TRP A 192 -10.26 -24.35 -13.23
N ALA A 193 -11.25 -23.78 -13.90
CA ALA A 193 -12.35 -24.53 -14.51
C ALA A 193 -11.87 -25.50 -15.62
N MET A 194 -10.74 -25.18 -16.26
CA MET A 194 -10.08 -26.04 -17.26
C MET A 194 -9.17 -27.10 -16.63
N GLY A 195 -9.03 -27.15 -15.30
CA GLY A 195 -8.14 -28.09 -14.60
C GLY A 195 -6.65 -27.79 -14.76
N LEU A 196 -6.28 -26.58 -15.21
CA LEU A 196 -4.88 -26.24 -15.49
C LEU A 196 -4.05 -26.14 -14.20
N PHE A 197 -4.64 -25.85 -13.06
CA PHE A 197 -3.95 -25.81 -11.77
C PHE A 197 -3.50 -27.19 -11.27
N ASP A 198 -4.06 -28.28 -11.82
CA ASP A 198 -3.72 -29.65 -11.50
C ASP A 198 -2.61 -30.20 -12.41
N THR A 199 -2.11 -29.39 -13.36
CA THR A 199 -0.99 -29.76 -14.25
C THR A 199 0.36 -29.56 -13.55
N GLU A 200 1.44 -30.09 -14.14
CA GLU A 200 2.82 -29.92 -13.66
C GLU A 200 3.21 -28.45 -13.48
N PHE A 201 2.75 -27.58 -14.39
CA PHE A 201 2.96 -26.13 -14.28
C PHE A 201 2.18 -25.47 -13.12
N GLY A 202 1.11 -26.07 -12.64
CA GLY A 202 0.39 -25.77 -11.40
C GLY A 202 0.16 -24.27 -11.13
N VAL A 203 0.82 -23.76 -10.11
CA VAL A 203 0.70 -22.33 -9.68
C VAL A 203 1.17 -21.33 -10.75
N GLY A 204 1.97 -21.75 -11.70
CA GLY A 204 2.40 -20.90 -12.82
C GLY A 204 1.24 -20.32 -13.62
N TRP A 205 0.11 -21.04 -13.71
CA TRP A 205 -1.10 -20.51 -14.34
C TRP A 205 -1.69 -19.30 -13.62
N ALA A 206 -1.48 -19.17 -12.30
CA ALA A 206 -1.86 -17.95 -11.58
C ALA A 206 -1.00 -16.74 -12.02
N PHE A 207 0.28 -16.98 -12.32
CA PHE A 207 1.17 -15.95 -12.87
C PHE A 207 0.81 -15.62 -14.32
N VAL A 208 0.46 -16.63 -15.13
CA VAL A 208 0.00 -16.41 -16.52
C VAL A 208 -1.31 -15.61 -16.54
N ALA A 209 -2.25 -15.85 -15.64
CA ALA A 209 -3.47 -15.05 -15.51
C ALA A 209 -3.16 -13.57 -15.25
N ASN A 210 -2.20 -13.28 -14.35
CA ASN A 210 -1.73 -11.93 -14.10
C ASN A 210 -0.99 -11.35 -15.32
N LEU A 211 -0.10 -12.12 -15.96
CA LEU A 211 0.63 -11.71 -17.15
C LEU A 211 -0.31 -11.26 -18.28
N LEU A 212 -1.33 -12.08 -18.58
CA LEU A 212 -2.30 -11.75 -19.63
C LEU A 212 -3.08 -10.48 -19.31
N ALA A 213 -3.53 -10.34 -18.05
CA ALA A 213 -4.23 -9.13 -17.61
C ALA A 213 -3.34 -7.88 -17.71
N SER A 214 -2.08 -7.95 -17.25
CA SER A 214 -1.11 -6.84 -17.33
C SER A 214 -0.74 -6.52 -18.79
N ALA A 215 -0.53 -7.52 -19.62
CA ALA A 215 -0.21 -7.33 -21.03
C ALA A 215 -1.34 -6.64 -21.80
N ILE A 216 -2.58 -7.16 -21.69
CA ILE A 216 -3.76 -6.59 -22.34
C ILE A 216 -3.98 -5.15 -21.88
N THR A 217 -3.88 -4.90 -20.58
CA THR A 217 -4.08 -3.56 -20.02
C THR A 217 -3.01 -2.59 -20.49
N THR A 218 -1.75 -2.98 -20.44
CA THR A 218 -0.63 -2.12 -20.84
C THR A 218 -0.68 -1.84 -22.32
N ILE A 219 -0.95 -2.82 -23.18
CA ILE A 219 -1.11 -2.62 -24.63
C ILE A 219 -2.28 -1.64 -24.87
N SER A 220 -3.42 -1.85 -24.21
CA SER A 220 -4.60 -1.01 -24.38
C SER A 220 -4.38 0.45 -23.96
N VAL A 221 -3.75 0.69 -22.80
CA VAL A 221 -3.44 2.07 -22.34
C VAL A 221 -2.39 2.73 -23.22
N THR A 222 -1.42 1.95 -23.71
CA THR A 222 -0.35 2.42 -24.60
C THR A 222 -0.91 2.84 -25.95
N VAL A 223 -1.72 2.01 -26.59
CA VAL A 223 -2.40 2.33 -27.86
C VAL A 223 -3.27 3.59 -27.69
N SER A 224 -3.96 3.74 -26.55
CA SER A 224 -4.75 4.92 -26.27
C SER A 224 -3.91 6.21 -26.15
N SER A 225 -2.63 6.11 -25.85
CA SER A 225 -1.71 7.26 -25.75
C SER A 225 -1.30 7.85 -27.08
N LYS A 226 -1.50 7.11 -28.21
CA LYS A 226 -1.19 7.50 -29.58
C LYS A 226 0.25 8.00 -29.78
N ALA A 227 1.21 7.41 -29.10
CA ALA A 227 2.63 7.75 -29.18
C ALA A 227 3.47 6.48 -29.12
N LEU A 228 4.70 6.56 -29.68
CA LEU A 228 5.71 5.51 -29.55
C LEU A 228 6.80 5.99 -28.57
N PRO A 229 7.44 5.09 -27.82
CA PRO A 229 8.55 5.43 -26.96
C PRO A 229 9.71 5.97 -27.81
N LYS A 230 10.26 7.13 -27.41
CA LYS A 230 11.40 7.76 -28.07
C LYS A 230 12.21 8.50 -27.02
N ILE A 231 13.51 8.21 -26.95
CA ILE A 231 14.39 8.81 -25.96
C ILE A 231 15.03 10.08 -26.55
N HIS A 232 14.79 11.21 -25.89
CA HIS A 232 15.47 12.47 -26.15
C HIS A 232 16.61 12.65 -25.15
N TRP A 233 17.82 12.25 -25.53
CA TRP A 233 19.00 12.16 -24.67
C TRP A 233 19.33 13.47 -23.92
N VAL A 234 19.09 14.62 -24.55
CA VAL A 234 19.34 15.94 -23.95
C VAL A 234 18.52 16.18 -22.68
N MET A 235 17.33 15.60 -22.60
CA MET A 235 16.43 15.77 -21.45
C MET A 235 16.76 14.83 -20.27
N LEU A 236 17.45 13.73 -20.55
CA LEU A 236 17.64 12.65 -19.55
C LEU A 236 18.41 13.09 -18.32
N GLY A 237 19.48 13.88 -18.46
CA GLY A 237 20.30 14.31 -17.34
C GLY A 237 19.49 15.05 -16.26
N ALA A 238 18.64 15.97 -16.69
CA ALA A 238 17.77 16.72 -15.77
C ALA A 238 16.67 15.82 -15.16
N MET A 239 16.13 14.87 -15.93
CA MET A 239 15.13 13.93 -15.49
C MET A 239 15.68 12.98 -14.43
N PHE A 240 16.87 12.40 -14.65
CA PHE A 240 17.53 11.52 -13.69
C PHE A 240 17.95 12.27 -12.42
N ALA A 241 18.52 13.47 -12.54
CA ALA A 241 18.92 14.27 -11.39
C ALA A 241 17.77 14.53 -10.40
N TYR A 242 16.55 14.66 -10.93
CA TYR A 242 15.36 14.80 -10.10
C TYR A 242 14.77 13.47 -9.62
N SER A 243 14.70 12.47 -10.50
CA SER A 243 13.99 11.22 -10.23
C SER A 243 14.78 10.25 -9.35
N LEU A 244 16.13 10.26 -9.41
CA LEU A 244 16.97 9.32 -8.66
C LEU A 244 16.86 9.46 -7.13
N PRO A 245 16.85 10.66 -6.53
CA PRO A 245 16.59 10.81 -5.10
C PRO A 245 15.20 10.30 -4.68
N LEU A 246 14.19 10.48 -5.53
CA LEU A 246 12.84 9.99 -5.29
C LEU A 246 12.77 8.47 -5.39
N LEU A 247 13.52 7.87 -6.31
CA LEU A 247 13.68 6.42 -6.41
C LEU A 247 14.22 5.83 -5.12
N LEU A 248 15.32 6.39 -4.57
CA LEU A 248 15.90 5.92 -3.32
C LEU A 248 14.91 5.98 -2.16
N SER A 249 14.14 7.06 -2.06
CA SER A 249 13.09 7.19 -1.05
C SER A 249 11.97 6.15 -1.23
N SER A 250 11.58 5.85 -2.48
CA SER A 250 10.54 4.87 -2.79
C SER A 250 11.00 3.43 -2.54
N ILE A 251 12.26 3.13 -2.84
CA ILE A 251 12.89 1.83 -2.51
C ILE A 251 12.86 1.61 -1.00
N ALA A 252 13.30 2.59 -0.22
CA ALA A 252 13.28 2.50 1.24
C ALA A 252 11.87 2.25 1.79
N GLY A 253 10.85 2.87 1.20
CA GLY A 253 9.44 2.67 1.60
C GLY A 253 8.87 1.30 1.25
N THR A 254 9.27 0.70 0.12
CA THR A 254 8.80 -0.63 -0.31
C THR A 254 9.63 -1.78 0.25
N ALA A 255 10.88 -1.52 0.59
CA ALA A 255 11.81 -2.53 1.08
C ALA A 255 11.31 -3.22 2.36
N GLY A 256 10.64 -2.51 3.25
CA GLY A 256 10.11 -3.09 4.48
C GLY A 256 9.13 -4.25 4.24
N GLU A 257 8.17 -4.07 3.32
CA GLU A 257 7.20 -5.13 3.00
C GLU A 257 7.83 -6.30 2.23
N PHE A 258 8.88 -6.06 1.47
CA PHE A 258 9.62 -7.07 0.73
C PHE A 258 10.54 -7.88 1.64
N ILE A 259 11.29 -7.22 2.51
CA ILE A 259 12.31 -7.84 3.38
C ILE A 259 11.72 -8.84 4.35
N ASP A 260 10.57 -8.58 4.96
CA ASP A 260 9.92 -9.53 5.87
C ASP A 260 9.76 -10.91 5.23
N ARG A 261 9.32 -10.95 3.96
CA ARG A 261 9.10 -12.18 3.22
C ARG A 261 10.40 -12.87 2.81
N GLN A 262 11.39 -12.08 2.41
CA GLN A 262 12.71 -12.64 2.07
C GLN A 262 13.42 -13.19 3.31
N LEU A 263 13.28 -12.53 4.46
CA LEU A 263 13.84 -13.05 5.70
C LEU A 263 13.19 -14.39 6.12
N ILE A 264 11.87 -14.56 5.96
CA ILE A 264 11.22 -15.86 6.19
C ILE A 264 11.82 -16.91 5.25
N LYS A 265 11.90 -16.59 3.96
CA LYS A 265 12.36 -17.50 2.91
C LYS A 265 13.78 -18.03 3.16
N TYR A 266 14.70 -17.16 3.59
CA TYR A 266 16.12 -17.52 3.71
C TYR A 266 16.57 -17.86 5.13
N LEU A 267 15.83 -17.48 6.17
CA LEU A 267 16.23 -17.69 7.56
C LEU A 267 15.46 -18.82 8.25
N VAL A 268 14.35 -19.26 7.69
CA VAL A 268 13.62 -20.43 8.24
C VAL A 268 14.32 -21.71 7.74
N PRO A 269 14.79 -22.59 8.65
CA PRO A 269 15.57 -23.76 8.26
C PRO A 269 14.76 -24.77 7.44
N ASP A 270 13.53 -25.05 7.87
CA ASP A 270 12.66 -26.07 7.27
C ASP A 270 11.26 -25.53 6.99
N GLY A 271 10.70 -25.89 5.84
CA GLY A 271 9.34 -25.49 5.47
C GLY A 271 9.17 -23.98 5.24
N ALA A 272 10.22 -23.27 4.82
CA ALA A 272 10.20 -21.82 4.63
C ALA A 272 9.06 -21.34 3.72
N MET A 273 8.77 -22.06 2.62
CA MET A 273 7.68 -21.71 1.72
C MET A 273 6.30 -21.90 2.35
N ALA A 274 6.10 -22.97 3.14
CA ALA A 274 4.86 -23.16 3.88
C ALA A 274 4.62 -22.02 4.89
N GLN A 275 5.65 -21.67 5.65
CA GLN A 275 5.58 -20.58 6.60
C GLN A 275 5.34 -19.22 5.92
N LEU A 276 5.96 -18.99 4.77
CA LEU A 276 5.74 -17.80 3.95
C LEU A 276 4.30 -17.75 3.40
N GLY A 277 3.75 -18.89 3.03
CA GLY A 277 2.36 -19.02 2.58
C GLY A 277 1.37 -18.64 3.68
N ILE A 278 1.54 -19.20 4.88
CA ILE A 278 0.71 -18.89 6.06
C ILE A 278 0.82 -17.39 6.40
N TYR A 279 2.04 -16.85 6.50
CA TYR A 279 2.27 -15.43 6.74
C TYR A 279 1.59 -14.56 5.69
N GLY A 280 1.75 -14.90 4.41
CA GLY A 280 1.15 -14.19 3.29
C GLY A 280 -0.38 -14.18 3.35
N ALA A 281 -1.00 -15.32 3.64
CA ALA A 281 -2.45 -15.46 3.74
C ALA A 281 -3.03 -14.62 4.91
N ILE A 282 -2.42 -14.72 6.09
CA ILE A 282 -2.90 -13.99 7.28
C ILE A 282 -2.69 -12.48 7.15
N THR A 283 -1.55 -12.04 6.60
CA THR A 283 -1.32 -10.61 6.35
C THR A 283 -2.34 -9.99 5.39
N LYS A 284 -2.95 -10.79 4.49
CA LYS A 284 -4.04 -10.35 3.62
C LYS A 284 -5.35 -10.11 4.39
N ILE A 285 -5.59 -10.79 5.49
CA ILE A 285 -6.76 -10.50 6.37
C ILE A 285 -6.57 -9.11 7.02
N ALA A 286 -5.35 -8.79 7.47
CA ALA A 286 -5.04 -7.51 8.09
C ALA A 286 -5.10 -6.30 7.14
N VAL A 287 -5.32 -6.53 5.84
CA VAL A 287 -5.38 -5.47 4.82
C VAL A 287 -6.49 -4.45 5.07
N VAL A 288 -7.56 -4.83 5.76
CA VAL A 288 -8.66 -3.91 6.13
C VAL A 288 -8.11 -2.69 6.88
N MET A 289 -7.14 -2.88 7.79
CA MET A 289 -6.46 -1.79 8.47
C MET A 289 -5.63 -0.94 7.51
N THR A 290 -4.92 -1.57 6.57
CA THR A 290 -4.16 -0.85 5.54
C THR A 290 -5.07 -0.02 4.65
N LEU A 291 -6.24 -0.54 4.26
CA LEU A 291 -7.23 0.20 3.47
C LEU A 291 -7.78 1.40 4.26
N PHE A 292 -8.05 1.25 5.55
CA PHE A 292 -8.45 2.35 6.42
C PHE A 292 -7.36 3.44 6.48
N THR A 293 -6.11 3.05 6.69
CA THR A 293 -4.96 3.98 6.68
C THR A 293 -4.83 4.71 5.34
N GLN A 294 -5.08 4.02 4.21
CA GLN A 294 -5.06 4.65 2.89
C GLN A 294 -6.22 5.64 2.70
N MET A 295 -7.43 5.32 3.19
CA MET A 295 -8.56 6.26 3.17
C MET A 295 -8.27 7.50 4.02
N TYR A 296 -7.70 7.30 5.20
CA TYR A 296 -7.26 8.39 6.06
C TYR A 296 -6.20 9.27 5.34
N ARG A 297 -5.20 8.65 4.69
CA ARG A 297 -4.18 9.35 3.91
C ARG A 297 -4.78 10.23 2.82
N LEU A 298 -5.73 9.71 2.05
CA LEU A 298 -6.38 10.43 0.95
C LEU A 298 -7.17 11.64 1.43
N ALA A 299 -7.74 11.58 2.63
CA ALA A 299 -8.45 12.70 3.24
C ALA A 299 -7.50 13.69 3.94
N ALA A 300 -6.55 13.17 4.72
CA ALA A 300 -5.69 13.96 5.58
C ALA A 300 -4.59 14.72 4.79
N GLU A 301 -3.99 14.08 3.78
CA GLU A 301 -2.86 14.66 3.06
C GLU A 301 -3.21 15.99 2.37
N PRO A 302 -4.25 16.08 1.51
CA PRO A 302 -4.62 17.37 0.89
C PRO A 302 -5.11 18.39 1.93
N PHE A 303 -5.83 17.95 2.97
CA PHE A 303 -6.28 18.82 4.03
C PHE A 303 -5.12 19.49 4.76
N PHE A 304 -4.12 18.73 5.21
CA PHE A 304 -2.99 19.27 5.93
C PHE A 304 -2.07 20.09 5.02
N LEU A 305 -1.81 19.67 3.77
CA LEU A 305 -0.99 20.41 2.81
C LEU A 305 -1.58 21.80 2.51
N SER A 306 -2.90 21.91 2.37
CA SER A 306 -3.56 23.20 2.13
C SER A 306 -3.63 24.11 3.35
N ASN A 307 -3.48 23.55 4.57
CA ASN A 307 -3.61 24.29 5.83
C ASN A 307 -2.28 24.43 6.60
N PHE A 308 -1.14 24.12 6.03
CA PHE A 308 0.17 24.16 6.71
C PHE A 308 0.51 25.53 7.34
N ARG A 309 0.02 26.62 6.78
CA ARG A 309 0.31 27.98 7.27
C ARG A 309 -0.63 28.47 8.37
N LYS A 310 -1.73 27.75 8.67
CA LYS A 310 -2.68 28.13 9.69
C LYS A 310 -2.13 27.86 11.09
N GLU A 311 -2.41 28.73 12.04
CA GLU A 311 -2.01 28.59 13.45
C GLU A 311 -2.58 27.34 14.09
N GLU A 312 -3.82 26.98 13.73
CA GLU A 312 -4.54 25.80 14.22
C GLU A 312 -4.01 24.45 13.70
N PHE A 313 -3.01 24.47 12.80
CA PHE A 313 -2.45 23.23 12.19
C PHE A 313 -1.98 22.25 13.25
N VAL A 314 -1.25 22.73 14.25
CA VAL A 314 -0.59 21.88 15.27
C VAL A 314 -1.62 21.16 16.13
N GLU A 315 -2.65 21.87 16.57
CA GLU A 315 -3.75 21.31 17.38
C GLU A 315 -4.62 20.36 16.55
N THR A 316 -4.93 20.74 15.32
CA THR A 316 -5.71 19.91 14.40
C THR A 316 -4.96 18.61 14.07
N ASN A 317 -3.63 18.66 13.87
CA ASN A 317 -2.82 17.47 13.62
C ASN A 317 -2.79 16.55 14.85
N ALA A 318 -2.67 17.12 16.06
CA ALA A 318 -2.71 16.35 17.29
C ALA A 318 -4.09 15.68 17.50
N ALA A 319 -5.19 16.41 17.24
CA ALA A 319 -6.54 15.86 17.31
C ALA A 319 -6.76 14.75 16.26
N ALA A 320 -6.30 14.94 15.02
CA ALA A 320 -6.38 13.96 13.94
C ALA A 320 -5.68 12.64 14.31
N MET A 321 -4.50 12.70 14.93
CA MET A 321 -3.79 11.54 15.47
C MET A 321 -4.64 10.77 16.47
N LYS A 322 -5.24 11.48 17.45
CA LYS A 322 -6.09 10.86 18.48
C LYS A 322 -7.28 10.11 17.85
N TYR A 323 -8.02 10.77 16.95
CA TYR A 323 -9.18 10.15 16.30
C TYR A 323 -8.80 9.02 15.36
N TYR A 324 -7.66 9.14 14.66
CA TYR A 324 -7.13 8.03 13.87
C TYR A 324 -6.88 6.79 14.74
N ILE A 325 -6.25 6.95 15.91
CA ILE A 325 -5.97 5.84 16.81
C ILE A 325 -7.26 5.24 17.38
N ILE A 326 -8.23 6.06 17.78
CA ILE A 326 -9.54 5.57 18.24
C ILE A 326 -10.20 4.70 17.17
N ALA A 327 -10.29 5.20 15.94
CA ALA A 327 -10.89 4.45 14.83
C ALA A 327 -10.10 3.17 14.51
N SER A 328 -8.78 3.24 14.54
CA SER A 328 -7.92 2.06 14.34
C SER A 328 -8.12 1.01 15.43
N MET A 329 -8.30 1.40 16.68
CA MET A 329 -8.56 0.47 17.78
C MET A 329 -9.95 -0.16 17.68
N VAL A 330 -10.96 0.55 17.17
CA VAL A 330 -12.27 -0.04 16.84
C VAL A 330 -12.12 -1.12 15.78
N ILE A 331 -11.40 -0.85 14.68
CA ILE A 331 -11.15 -1.82 13.62
C ILE A 331 -10.32 -3.00 14.13
N PHE A 332 -9.29 -2.72 14.96
CA PHE A 332 -8.47 -3.75 15.59
C PHE A 332 -9.34 -4.72 16.40
N LEU A 333 -10.22 -4.20 17.26
CA LEU A 333 -11.10 -5.03 18.07
C LEU A 333 -12.11 -5.82 17.25
N ILE A 334 -12.71 -5.22 16.21
CA ILE A 334 -13.62 -5.96 15.30
C ILE A 334 -12.90 -7.17 14.70
N ILE A 335 -11.68 -6.98 14.21
CA ILE A 335 -10.97 -8.07 13.53
C ILE A 335 -10.36 -9.05 14.54
N ALA A 336 -9.78 -8.58 15.64
CA ALA A 336 -9.08 -9.42 16.61
C ALA A 336 -10.05 -10.25 17.47
N LEU A 337 -11.19 -9.68 17.93
CA LEU A 337 -12.19 -10.41 18.71
C LEU A 337 -12.95 -11.45 17.87
N PHE A 338 -13.15 -11.16 16.58
CA PHE A 338 -13.85 -12.06 15.66
C PHE A 338 -12.90 -12.75 14.68
N LYS A 339 -11.61 -12.93 15.06
CA LYS A 339 -10.56 -13.49 14.21
C LYS A 339 -10.93 -14.84 13.60
N ASP A 340 -11.68 -15.68 14.31
CA ASP A 340 -12.12 -16.99 13.79
C ASP A 340 -13.09 -16.85 12.61
N MET A 341 -13.93 -15.81 12.61
CA MET A 341 -14.80 -15.49 11.48
C MET A 341 -13.97 -14.98 10.29
N PHE A 342 -12.97 -14.13 10.55
CA PHE A 342 -12.06 -13.66 9.50
C PHE A 342 -11.15 -14.77 8.98
N ALA A 343 -10.82 -15.79 9.80
CA ALA A 343 -10.07 -16.97 9.38
C ALA A 343 -10.80 -17.78 8.29
N LEU A 344 -12.14 -17.66 8.17
CA LEU A 344 -12.91 -18.29 7.10
C LEU A 344 -12.59 -17.72 5.71
N ILE A 345 -11.97 -16.56 5.64
CA ILE A 345 -11.54 -15.93 4.36
C ILE A 345 -10.46 -16.81 3.71
N VAL A 346 -9.58 -17.42 4.48
CA VAL A 346 -8.49 -18.27 3.99
C VAL A 346 -8.83 -19.76 4.13
N GLY A 347 -8.12 -20.59 3.35
CA GLY A 347 -8.25 -22.05 3.42
C GLY A 347 -7.93 -22.61 4.82
N SER A 348 -8.42 -23.82 5.11
CA SER A 348 -8.27 -24.49 6.43
C SER A 348 -6.83 -24.54 6.91
N ASP A 349 -5.92 -24.91 6.01
CA ASP A 349 -4.51 -25.19 6.31
C ASP A 349 -3.71 -23.93 6.69
N PHE A 350 -4.25 -22.75 6.36
CA PHE A 350 -3.64 -21.45 6.68
C PHE A 350 -4.09 -20.91 8.04
N ARG A 351 -5.16 -21.46 8.62
CA ARG A 351 -5.79 -20.92 9.84
C ARG A 351 -4.95 -21.10 11.08
N GLU A 352 -3.98 -22.03 11.06
CA GLU A 352 -3.03 -22.17 12.15
C GLU A 352 -2.26 -20.88 12.43
N GLY A 353 -2.03 -20.04 11.39
CA GLY A 353 -1.37 -18.75 11.54
C GLY A 353 -2.23 -17.62 12.09
N ILE A 354 -3.53 -17.82 12.39
CA ILE A 354 -4.45 -16.75 12.76
C ILE A 354 -4.03 -15.97 14.01
N PHE A 355 -3.24 -16.59 14.88
CA PHE A 355 -2.75 -15.97 16.11
C PHE A 355 -1.76 -14.81 15.87
N ILE A 356 -1.14 -14.72 14.67
CA ILE A 356 -0.30 -13.56 14.33
C ILE A 356 -1.13 -12.34 13.90
N LEU A 357 -2.42 -12.51 13.59
CA LEU A 357 -3.27 -11.44 13.05
C LEU A 357 -3.32 -10.19 13.94
N PRO A 358 -3.47 -10.27 15.27
CA PRO A 358 -3.45 -9.09 16.14
C PRO A 358 -2.11 -8.33 16.09
N ILE A 359 -0.98 -9.04 15.95
CA ILE A 359 0.36 -8.45 15.86
C ILE A 359 0.48 -7.65 14.55
N VAL A 360 0.06 -8.25 13.43
CA VAL A 360 0.08 -7.61 12.11
C VAL A 360 -0.86 -6.41 12.06
N LEU A 361 -2.04 -6.50 12.67
CA LEU A 361 -2.97 -5.37 12.81
C LEU A 361 -2.32 -4.22 13.60
N GLY A 362 -1.65 -4.53 14.71
CA GLY A 362 -0.91 -3.57 15.51
C GLY A 362 0.19 -2.87 14.71
N ALA A 363 0.96 -3.61 13.90
CA ALA A 363 1.94 -3.03 12.99
C ALA A 363 1.29 -2.07 11.98
N ASN A 364 0.17 -2.46 11.38
CA ASN A 364 -0.55 -1.61 10.42
C ASN A 364 -1.15 -0.34 11.06
N VAL A 365 -1.51 -0.37 12.35
CA VAL A 365 -1.91 0.84 13.11
C VAL A 365 -0.74 1.81 13.20
N GLN A 366 0.46 1.33 13.53
CA GLN A 366 1.67 2.16 13.64
C GLN A 366 2.03 2.85 12.32
N SER A 367 1.82 2.17 11.18
CA SER A 367 1.99 2.75 9.84
C SER A 367 1.17 4.03 9.64
N GLY A 368 -0.07 4.09 10.14
CA GLY A 368 -0.90 5.29 10.07
C GLY A 368 -0.53 6.36 11.10
N VAL A 369 -0.02 5.95 12.27
CA VAL A 369 0.58 6.90 13.24
C VAL A 369 1.79 7.59 12.61
N TRP A 370 2.67 6.84 11.95
CA TRP A 370 3.80 7.39 11.22
C TRP A 370 3.36 8.33 10.08
N LEU A 371 2.29 7.99 9.36
CA LEU A 371 1.72 8.87 8.34
C LEU A 371 1.31 10.22 8.92
N ASN A 372 0.60 10.24 10.05
CA ASN A 372 0.21 11.48 10.71
C ASN A 372 1.44 12.30 11.17
N LEU A 373 2.43 11.62 11.76
CA LEU A 373 3.70 12.23 12.13
C LEU A 373 4.46 12.80 10.91
N SER A 374 4.20 12.33 9.69
CA SER A 374 4.89 12.82 8.50
C SER A 374 4.55 14.28 8.13
N PHE A 375 3.45 14.81 8.62
CA PHE A 375 3.02 16.16 8.26
C PHE A 375 3.92 17.26 8.82
N TRP A 376 4.59 17.08 9.96
CA TRP A 376 5.46 18.09 10.51
C TRP A 376 6.71 18.34 9.64
N TYR A 377 7.40 17.30 9.19
CA TYR A 377 8.59 17.47 8.37
C TYR A 377 8.26 17.83 6.90
N LYS A 378 7.05 17.51 6.45
CA LYS A 378 6.53 18.01 5.16
C LYS A 378 6.25 19.51 5.25
N ARG A 379 5.66 19.98 6.37
CA ARG A 379 5.44 21.39 6.65
C ARG A 379 6.74 22.18 6.69
N GLU A 380 7.75 21.67 7.37
CA GLU A 380 9.05 22.29 7.54
C GLU A 380 10.00 22.10 6.33
N GLU A 381 9.49 21.48 5.25
CA GLU A 381 10.28 21.14 4.04
C GLU A 381 11.51 20.26 4.34
N LYS A 382 11.53 19.56 5.48
CA LYS A 382 12.62 18.72 5.97
C LYS A 382 12.43 17.25 5.57
N THR A 383 12.07 16.97 4.33
CA THR A 383 11.72 15.63 3.83
C THR A 383 12.84 14.59 3.98
N ARG A 384 14.09 15.00 4.17
CA ARG A 384 15.22 14.10 4.49
C ARG A 384 14.99 13.25 5.73
N TYR A 385 14.17 13.71 6.67
CA TYR A 385 13.84 12.92 7.86
C TYR A 385 13.00 11.69 7.54
N ALA A 386 12.19 11.73 6.48
CA ALA A 386 11.47 10.56 6.00
C ALA A 386 12.42 9.37 5.70
N LEU A 387 13.56 9.67 5.03
CA LEU A 387 14.57 8.66 4.72
C LEU A 387 15.17 8.05 5.98
N TRP A 388 15.57 8.87 6.95
CA TRP A 388 16.18 8.38 8.21
C TRP A 388 15.21 7.53 9.02
N ILE A 389 13.93 7.94 9.11
CA ILE A 389 12.88 7.19 9.80
C ILE A 389 12.68 5.84 9.11
N THR A 390 12.55 5.83 7.78
CA THR A 390 12.34 4.59 7.02
C THR A 390 13.55 3.65 7.11
N LEU A 391 14.79 4.19 7.05
CA LEU A 391 16.00 3.39 7.21
C LEU A 391 16.12 2.80 8.62
N SER A 392 15.69 3.53 9.66
CA SER A 392 15.67 2.98 11.03
C SER A 392 14.71 1.79 11.16
N GLY A 393 13.54 1.87 10.52
CA GLY A 393 12.59 0.76 10.45
C GLY A 393 13.15 -0.44 9.70
N LEU A 394 13.77 -0.19 8.54
CA LEU A 394 14.38 -1.23 7.72
C LEU A 394 15.50 -1.96 8.47
N ALA A 395 16.42 -1.20 9.07
CA ALA A 395 17.51 -1.77 9.88
C ALA A 395 16.97 -2.59 11.05
N THR A 396 15.92 -2.08 11.73
CA THR A 396 15.26 -2.80 12.82
C THR A 396 14.60 -4.07 12.34
N SER A 397 13.90 -4.06 11.19
CA SER A 397 13.27 -5.24 10.60
C SER A 397 14.31 -6.32 10.28
N VAL A 398 15.45 -5.94 9.69
CA VAL A 398 16.54 -6.88 9.40
C VAL A 398 17.14 -7.46 10.69
N VAL A 399 17.47 -6.63 11.67
CA VAL A 399 18.11 -7.09 12.93
C VAL A 399 17.14 -7.94 13.74
N ALA A 400 15.93 -7.47 13.97
CA ALA A 400 14.92 -8.23 14.71
C ALA A 400 14.52 -9.51 13.96
N GLY A 401 14.39 -9.45 12.63
CA GLY A 401 14.12 -10.62 11.79
C GLY A 401 15.21 -11.66 11.87
N ALA A 402 16.48 -11.27 11.77
CA ALA A 402 17.62 -12.18 11.89
C ALA A 402 17.67 -12.92 13.25
N VAL A 403 17.13 -12.32 14.30
CA VAL A 403 17.09 -12.92 15.65
C VAL A 403 15.84 -13.75 15.88
N LEU A 404 14.68 -13.25 15.45
CA LEU A 404 13.37 -13.84 15.78
C LEU A 404 12.92 -14.91 14.79
N ILE A 405 13.18 -14.74 13.50
CA ILE A 405 12.70 -15.64 12.46
C ILE A 405 13.31 -17.04 12.56
N PRO A 406 14.65 -17.23 12.76
CA PRO A 406 15.20 -18.56 12.90
C PRO A 406 14.63 -19.37 14.09
N ARG A 407 14.10 -18.68 15.12
CA ARG A 407 13.56 -19.29 16.33
C ARG A 407 12.07 -19.54 16.28
N SER A 408 11.32 -18.71 15.60
CA SER A 408 9.85 -18.69 15.66
C SER A 408 9.18 -18.53 14.29
N GLY A 409 9.93 -18.64 13.20
CA GLY A 409 9.38 -18.63 11.84
C GLY A 409 8.55 -17.37 11.54
N TYR A 410 7.37 -17.56 10.95
CA TYR A 410 6.45 -16.47 10.59
C TYR A 410 5.92 -15.66 11.80
N TYR A 411 5.91 -16.25 13.00
CA TYR A 411 5.60 -15.53 14.23
C TYR A 411 6.69 -14.48 14.54
N GLY A 412 7.96 -14.90 14.40
CA GLY A 412 9.10 -13.99 14.53
C GLY A 412 9.07 -12.86 13.50
N ALA A 413 8.63 -13.14 12.28
CA ALA A 413 8.46 -12.13 11.24
C ALA A 413 7.38 -11.10 11.58
N ALA A 414 6.24 -11.54 12.12
CA ALA A 414 5.17 -10.65 12.57
C ALA A 414 5.66 -9.69 13.67
N TRP A 415 6.40 -10.19 14.65
CA TRP A 415 7.00 -9.38 15.71
C TRP A 415 8.10 -8.46 15.20
N SER A 416 8.96 -8.94 14.29
CA SER A 416 10.00 -8.12 13.67
C SER A 416 9.40 -6.90 12.99
N ARG A 417 8.35 -7.10 12.21
CA ARG A 417 7.60 -6.01 11.56
C ARG A 417 6.98 -5.05 12.58
N PHE A 418 6.32 -5.57 13.62
CA PHE A 418 5.71 -4.73 14.66
C PHE A 418 6.76 -3.87 15.37
N ILE A 419 7.91 -4.45 15.76
CA ILE A 419 9.00 -3.74 16.41
C ILE A 419 9.58 -2.66 15.47
N ALA A 420 9.77 -2.97 14.20
CA ALA A 420 10.26 -2.00 13.20
C ALA A 420 9.34 -0.78 13.08
N GLU A 421 8.03 -0.99 12.99
CA GLU A 421 7.03 0.08 12.94
C GLU A 421 7.02 0.92 14.24
N VAL A 422 7.14 0.28 15.40
CA VAL A 422 7.25 0.99 16.70
C VAL A 422 8.51 1.84 16.75
N VAL A 423 9.65 1.34 16.27
CA VAL A 423 10.91 2.11 16.21
C VAL A 423 10.76 3.31 15.26
N MET A 424 10.14 3.13 14.08
CA MET A 424 9.87 4.24 13.17
C MET A 424 9.03 5.34 13.84
N VAL A 425 7.98 4.95 14.56
CA VAL A 425 7.15 5.90 15.32
C VAL A 425 7.94 6.59 16.41
N ALA A 426 8.76 5.84 17.19
CA ALA A 426 9.57 6.40 18.27
C ALA A 426 10.63 7.41 17.74
N VAL A 427 11.32 7.07 16.64
CA VAL A 427 12.28 7.96 15.98
C VAL A 427 11.57 9.21 15.46
N SER A 428 10.42 9.04 14.79
CA SER A 428 9.63 10.16 14.25
C SER A 428 9.11 11.09 15.36
N LEU A 429 8.65 10.54 16.49
CA LEU A 429 8.22 11.31 17.66
C LEU A 429 9.37 12.07 18.31
N THR A 430 10.54 11.45 18.42
CA THR A 430 11.74 12.10 18.96
C THR A 430 12.13 13.28 18.10
N LEU A 431 12.20 13.10 16.78
CA LEU A 431 12.49 14.17 15.83
C LEU A 431 11.42 15.27 15.86
N ASN A 432 10.14 14.91 15.99
CA ASN A 432 9.06 15.86 16.14
C ASN A 432 9.22 16.71 17.42
N ARG A 433 9.52 16.10 18.55
CA ARG A 433 9.76 16.82 19.82
C ARG A 433 10.92 17.82 19.74
N ILE A 434 11.98 17.48 19.00
CA ILE A 434 13.19 18.31 18.87
C ILE A 434 12.93 19.47 17.89
N HIS A 435 12.29 19.20 16.76
CA HIS A 435 12.26 20.13 15.64
C HIS A 435 10.91 20.85 15.44
N PHE A 436 9.83 20.26 15.91
CA PHE A 436 8.48 20.79 15.73
C PHE A 436 7.53 20.24 16.82
N PRO A 437 7.65 20.69 18.08
CA PRO A 437 6.86 20.14 19.18
C PRO A 437 5.37 20.23 18.92
N THR A 438 4.72 19.09 18.79
CA THR A 438 3.26 18.99 18.59
C THR A 438 2.62 18.49 19.90
N PRO A 439 1.54 19.12 20.42
CA PRO A 439 0.92 18.79 21.70
C PRO A 439 0.02 17.55 21.58
N TYR A 440 0.60 16.39 21.29
CA TYR A 440 -0.14 15.13 21.28
C TYR A 440 -0.60 14.78 22.70
N ASP A 441 -1.85 14.42 22.86
CA ASP A 441 -2.41 13.91 24.13
C ASP A 441 -2.05 12.43 24.32
N PHE A 442 -0.75 12.18 24.59
CA PHE A 442 -0.25 10.81 24.74
C PHE A 442 -0.94 10.02 25.85
N LYS A 443 -1.42 10.70 26.90
CA LYS A 443 -2.15 10.05 27.98
C LYS A 443 -3.47 9.46 27.49
N ARG A 444 -4.25 10.23 26.76
CA ARG A 444 -5.52 9.73 26.18
C ARG A 444 -5.29 8.71 25.09
N ILE A 445 -4.30 8.93 24.23
CA ILE A 445 -3.92 7.97 23.19
C ILE A 445 -3.56 6.62 23.80
N ALA A 446 -2.68 6.62 24.81
CA ALA A 446 -2.29 5.40 25.53
C ALA A 446 -3.49 4.75 26.23
N GLU A 447 -4.38 5.53 26.83
CA GLU A 447 -5.61 5.05 27.50
C GLU A 447 -6.47 4.23 26.50
N TYR A 448 -6.74 4.73 25.29
CA TYR A 448 -7.53 4.01 24.28
C TYR A 448 -6.84 2.74 23.81
N VAL A 449 -5.53 2.77 23.58
CA VAL A 449 -4.77 1.60 23.17
C VAL A 449 -4.74 0.55 24.27
N VAL A 450 -4.44 0.94 25.51
CA VAL A 450 -4.37 0.02 26.65
C VAL A 450 -5.71 -0.65 26.91
N VAL A 451 -6.82 0.12 26.88
CA VAL A 451 -8.16 -0.45 27.06
C VAL A 451 -8.52 -1.43 25.94
N ALA A 452 -8.22 -1.10 24.68
CA ALA A 452 -8.47 -2.01 23.56
C ALA A 452 -7.65 -3.31 23.68
N VAL A 453 -6.36 -3.20 23.98
CA VAL A 453 -5.46 -4.35 24.15
C VAL A 453 -5.86 -5.19 25.37
N ALA A 454 -6.26 -4.54 26.49
CA ALA A 454 -6.77 -5.26 27.66
C ALA A 454 -8.05 -6.05 27.34
N ILE A 455 -8.98 -5.46 26.60
CA ILE A 455 -10.20 -6.14 26.13
C ILE A 455 -9.87 -7.34 25.28
N PHE A 456 -8.91 -7.22 24.37
CA PHE A 456 -8.44 -8.35 23.56
C PHE A 456 -7.90 -9.48 24.43
N PHE A 457 -6.99 -9.19 25.37
CA PHE A 457 -6.45 -10.23 26.27
C PHE A 457 -7.49 -10.82 27.21
N ILE A 458 -8.46 -10.03 27.68
CA ILE A 458 -9.59 -10.54 28.47
C ILE A 458 -10.40 -11.54 27.63
N SER A 459 -10.70 -11.22 26.37
CA SER A 459 -11.40 -12.14 25.47
C SER A 459 -10.64 -13.46 25.25
N GLU A 460 -9.31 -13.41 25.08
CA GLU A 460 -8.50 -14.61 24.91
C GLU A 460 -8.38 -15.45 26.19
N ALA A 461 -8.41 -14.81 27.35
CA ALA A 461 -8.29 -15.48 28.65
C ALA A 461 -9.62 -16.08 29.17
N LEU A 462 -10.77 -15.62 28.66
CA LEU A 462 -12.06 -16.13 29.12
C LEU A 462 -12.34 -17.52 28.54
N PRO A 463 -12.54 -18.54 29.38
CA PRO A 463 -12.96 -19.86 28.93
C PRO A 463 -14.40 -19.76 28.41
N THR A 464 -14.55 -19.81 27.09
CA THR A 464 -15.87 -19.78 26.45
C THR A 464 -16.11 -21.11 25.74
N ASP A 465 -17.01 -21.92 26.32
CA ASP A 465 -17.44 -23.17 25.71
C ASP A 465 -18.47 -22.86 24.62
N GLY A 466 -18.06 -23.03 23.37
CA GLY A 466 -18.91 -22.84 22.20
C GLY A 466 -18.81 -21.49 21.52
N LEU A 467 -18.91 -21.53 20.19
CA LEU A 467 -18.73 -20.37 19.29
C LEU A 467 -19.74 -19.25 19.56
N VAL A 468 -20.99 -19.61 19.87
CA VAL A 468 -22.05 -18.64 20.11
C VAL A 468 -21.80 -17.82 21.40
N VAL A 469 -21.38 -18.51 22.48
CA VAL A 469 -21.05 -17.86 23.76
C VAL A 469 -19.85 -16.94 23.57
N ARG A 470 -18.82 -17.40 22.88
CA ARG A 470 -17.63 -16.61 22.56
C ARG A 470 -17.99 -15.33 21.80
N TYR A 471 -18.81 -15.42 20.76
CA TYR A 471 -19.21 -14.24 19.99
C TYR A 471 -20.13 -13.31 20.77
N ALA A 472 -20.99 -13.81 21.65
CA ALA A 472 -21.80 -12.99 22.52
C ALA A 472 -20.93 -12.19 23.52
N VAL A 473 -19.95 -12.86 24.15
CA VAL A 473 -18.97 -12.21 25.04
C VAL A 473 -18.15 -11.17 24.31
N ASN A 474 -17.61 -11.50 23.12
CA ASN A 474 -16.81 -10.60 22.31
C ASN A 474 -17.62 -9.37 21.86
N THR A 475 -18.90 -9.55 21.51
CA THR A 475 -19.81 -8.46 21.18
C THR A 475 -20.01 -7.55 22.39
N LEU A 476 -20.23 -8.12 23.59
CA LEU A 476 -20.35 -7.34 24.81
C LEU A 476 -19.09 -6.52 25.12
N LEU A 477 -17.93 -7.15 25.04
CA LEU A 477 -16.63 -6.49 25.23
C LEU A 477 -16.42 -5.36 24.22
N PHE A 478 -16.77 -5.58 22.97
CA PHE A 478 -16.72 -4.56 21.93
C PHE A 478 -17.66 -3.38 22.22
N VAL A 479 -18.91 -3.65 22.65
CA VAL A 479 -19.87 -2.61 23.02
C VAL A 479 -19.38 -1.83 24.25
N ILE A 480 -18.73 -2.48 25.21
CA ILE A 480 -18.10 -1.82 26.37
C ILE A 480 -17.04 -0.82 25.87
N TYR A 481 -16.16 -1.22 24.94
CA TYR A 481 -15.17 -0.31 24.36
C TYR A 481 -15.81 0.89 23.66
N LEU A 482 -16.81 0.65 22.80
CA LEU A 482 -17.51 1.72 22.11
C LEU A 482 -18.17 2.69 23.09
N THR A 483 -18.84 2.16 24.12
CA THR A 483 -19.50 2.98 25.17
C THR A 483 -18.46 3.81 25.93
N TYR A 484 -17.30 3.21 26.24
CA TYR A 484 -16.19 3.91 26.88
C TYR A 484 -15.70 5.09 26.01
N VAL A 485 -15.44 4.88 24.72
CA VAL A 485 -15.01 5.92 23.77
C VAL A 485 -16.06 7.03 23.67
N VAL A 486 -17.33 6.69 23.46
CA VAL A 486 -18.45 7.65 23.34
C VAL A 486 -18.58 8.52 24.57
N LYS A 487 -18.55 7.93 25.76
CA LYS A 487 -18.61 8.68 27.03
C LYS A 487 -17.40 9.56 27.26
N ARG A 488 -16.21 9.06 26.94
CA ARG A 488 -14.94 9.73 27.18
C ARG A 488 -14.72 10.94 26.26
N GLU A 489 -15.12 10.82 24.99
CA GLU A 489 -15.03 11.89 23.99
C GLU A 489 -16.30 12.75 23.95
N LYS A 490 -17.31 12.47 24.80
CA LYS A 490 -18.60 13.19 24.85
C LYS A 490 -19.29 13.28 23.49
N ILE A 491 -19.25 12.18 22.71
CA ILE A 491 -19.82 12.14 21.37
C ILE A 491 -21.35 12.08 21.48
N ASP A 492 -22.03 13.07 20.90
CA ASP A 492 -23.49 13.03 20.74
C ASP A 492 -23.86 12.11 19.56
N VAL A 493 -24.07 10.83 19.88
CA VAL A 493 -24.42 9.79 18.89
C VAL A 493 -25.71 10.13 18.17
N VAL A 494 -26.69 10.76 18.87
CA VAL A 494 -27.98 11.11 18.28
C VAL A 494 -27.82 12.22 17.23
N ALA A 495 -27.02 13.23 17.54
CA ALA A 495 -26.70 14.30 16.60
C ALA A 495 -25.94 13.75 15.39
N LEU A 496 -25.02 12.81 15.59
CA LEU A 496 -24.22 12.20 14.52
C LEU A 496 -25.08 11.34 13.59
N VAL A 497 -25.97 10.51 14.11
CA VAL A 497 -26.92 9.72 13.31
C VAL A 497 -27.89 10.62 12.55
N LYS A 498 -28.41 11.68 13.17
CA LYS A 498 -29.28 12.66 12.47
C LYS A 498 -28.54 13.39 11.34
N ALA A 499 -27.25 13.70 11.52
CA ALA A 499 -26.44 14.32 10.47
C ALA A 499 -26.17 13.38 9.29
N MET A 500 -26.01 12.06 9.54
CA MET A 500 -25.84 11.04 8.48
C MET A 500 -27.14 10.80 7.71
N LEU A 501 -28.29 10.82 8.36
CA LEU A 501 -29.59 10.59 7.72
C LEU A 501 -30.10 11.83 6.94
N ARG A 502 -29.49 13.00 7.13
CA ARG A 502 -29.84 14.24 6.40
C ARG A 502 -28.98 14.46 5.14
N ARG A 503 -28.01 13.60 4.84
CA ARG A 503 -27.20 13.58 3.62
C ARG A 503 -27.69 12.50 2.66
#